data_e515af99a6b202ac7e0655f71010c285
#
_entry.id   e515af99a6b202ac7e0655f71010c285
#
_cell.length_a   1.000
_cell.length_b   1.000
_cell.length_c   1.000
_cell.angle_alpha   90.00
_cell.angle_beta   90.00
_cell.angle_gamma   90.00
#
_symmetry.space_group_name_H-M   'P 1'
#
loop_
_entity.id
_entity.type
_entity.pdbx_description
1 polymer ?
#
loop_
_entity_poly.entity_id
_entity_poly.type
_entity_poly.pdbx_seq_one_letter_code
_entity_poly.pdbx_strand_id
1 'polypeptide(L)'
;MSDAAAGSAPAPSAPRPPEGDWLGTPYLRFERHPPFAHLTVDRPQARNALTQAMYFGVRYAVRRVDADPELAGLLITGTGDVFIPGGDLGGQVSDKWADFNAAPGAFDVLPFDVLRQSVKPVVSAVNGICQGGGLLIAMCSDLAVVSERATFRVPELLRGISDTYYAQLLVRLIGPVRTRDLMFTGRRLTAAEALEWGLVSRVVPHDELIKTATEALIQIVQTAPEARRDIKRVLDQYVGLQDRIAFFDSLQRPESREGFAAFIEKRSPSWVPEALRRDGRA
;
A
#
# COMPACT_ATOMS: atom_id res chain seq x y z
N MET A 1 -0.89 28.68 47.67
CA MET A 1 -1.58 28.63 46.35
C MET A 1 -0.86 27.57 45.56
N SER A 2 -1.49 26.42 45.44
CA SER A 2 -0.93 25.19 44.90
C SER A 2 -1.29 25.16 43.41
N ASP A 3 -0.30 25.29 42.55
CA ASP A 3 -0.44 25.00 41.11
C ASP A 3 -0.55 23.48 40.91
N ALA A 4 -1.75 23.02 40.61
CA ALA A 4 -1.99 21.66 40.21
C ALA A 4 -1.51 21.52 38.74
N ALA A 5 -0.38 20.83 38.55
CA ALA A 5 0.09 20.41 37.25
C ALA A 5 -1.01 19.56 36.60
N ALA A 6 -1.59 20.09 35.50
CA ALA A 6 -2.47 19.33 34.63
C ALA A 6 -1.67 18.18 34.00
N GLY A 7 -1.92 16.97 34.48
CA GLY A 7 -1.35 15.77 33.94
C GLY A 7 -1.78 15.62 32.50
N SER A 8 -0.83 15.65 31.56
CA SER A 8 -1.08 15.32 30.16
C SER A 8 -1.67 13.91 30.07
N ALA A 9 -2.79 13.77 29.37
CA ALA A 9 -3.35 12.46 29.08
C ALA A 9 -2.27 11.56 28.44
N PRO A 10 -2.19 10.28 28.82
CA PRO A 10 -1.21 9.38 28.22
C PRO A 10 -1.43 9.29 26.73
N ALA A 11 -0.33 9.37 25.96
CA ALA A 11 -0.38 9.20 24.51
C ALA A 11 -1.10 7.89 24.16
N PRO A 12 -1.93 7.86 23.12
CA PRO A 12 -2.62 6.66 22.72
C PRO A 12 -1.60 5.56 22.40
N SER A 13 -1.68 4.44 23.12
CA SER A 13 -0.83 3.28 22.88
C SER A 13 -1.14 2.70 21.49
N ALA A 14 -0.12 2.23 20.77
CA ALA A 14 -0.33 1.50 19.53
C ALA A 14 -1.35 0.37 19.79
N PRO A 15 -2.34 0.17 18.89
CA PRO A 15 -3.35 -0.85 19.08
C PRO A 15 -2.70 -2.22 19.18
N ARG A 16 -3.14 -3.02 20.16
CA ARG A 16 -2.67 -4.39 20.32
C ARG A 16 -3.06 -5.21 19.09
N PRO A 17 -2.20 -6.14 18.64
CA PRO A 17 -2.58 -7.06 17.59
C PRO A 17 -3.89 -7.79 17.96
N PRO A 18 -4.85 -7.92 17.02
CA PRO A 18 -6.07 -8.66 17.25
C PRO A 18 -5.78 -10.16 17.45
N GLU A 19 -6.61 -10.82 18.24
CA GLU A 19 -6.51 -12.25 18.49
C GLU A 19 -7.16 -13.08 17.36
N GLY A 20 -6.73 -14.33 17.20
CA GLY A 20 -7.27 -15.26 16.20
C GLY A 20 -7.05 -14.77 14.76
N ASP A 21 -7.95 -15.09 13.85
CA ASP A 21 -7.89 -14.68 12.43
C ASP A 21 -8.48 -13.29 12.16
N TRP A 22 -8.95 -12.62 13.20
CA TRP A 22 -9.42 -11.25 13.13
C TRP A 22 -8.27 -10.28 12.95
N LEU A 23 -8.32 -9.42 11.92
CA LEU A 23 -7.28 -8.47 11.57
C LEU A 23 -7.62 -7.01 11.98
N GLY A 24 -8.52 -6.83 12.95
CA GLY A 24 -8.92 -5.50 13.44
C GLY A 24 -9.95 -4.78 12.58
N THR A 25 -10.43 -5.40 11.51
CA THR A 25 -11.41 -4.82 10.57
C THR A 25 -12.21 -5.92 9.87
N PRO A 26 -13.50 -5.70 9.56
CA PRO A 26 -14.30 -6.64 8.76
C PRO A 26 -13.98 -6.60 7.27
N TYR A 27 -13.14 -5.66 6.84
CA TYR A 27 -12.82 -5.44 5.42
C TYR A 27 -11.58 -6.16 4.92
N LEU A 28 -10.98 -6.99 5.77
CA LEU A 28 -9.90 -7.89 5.43
C LEU A 28 -10.30 -9.32 5.80
N ARG A 29 -10.37 -10.18 4.80
CA ARG A 29 -10.62 -11.60 5.00
C ARG A 29 -9.30 -12.35 4.95
N PHE A 30 -8.96 -12.98 6.07
CA PHE A 30 -7.76 -13.81 6.21
C PHE A 30 -8.18 -15.28 6.27
N GLU A 31 -7.75 -16.06 5.29
CA GLU A 31 -8.12 -17.45 5.15
C GLU A 31 -6.87 -18.31 5.16
N ARG A 32 -6.84 -19.29 6.08
CA ARG A 32 -5.75 -20.26 6.18
C ARG A 32 -6.05 -21.45 5.29
N HIS A 33 -5.17 -21.70 4.33
CA HIS A 33 -5.19 -22.86 3.44
C HIS A 33 -3.79 -23.47 3.44
N PRO A 34 -3.36 -24.16 4.55
CA PRO A 34 -1.99 -24.66 4.63
C PRO A 34 -1.58 -25.44 3.37
N PRO A 35 -0.38 -25.16 2.82
CA PRO A 35 0.70 -24.38 3.43
C PRO A 35 0.64 -22.86 3.17
N PHE A 36 -0.46 -22.29 2.72
CA PHE A 36 -0.56 -20.85 2.42
C PHE A 36 -1.69 -20.18 3.20
N ALA A 37 -1.59 -18.85 3.31
CA ALA A 37 -2.71 -18.00 3.70
C ALA A 37 -3.09 -17.08 2.54
N HIS A 38 -4.37 -16.73 2.47
CA HIS A 38 -4.91 -15.74 1.55
C HIS A 38 -5.42 -14.54 2.34
N LEU A 39 -5.00 -13.36 1.94
CA LEU A 39 -5.52 -12.08 2.42
C LEU A 39 -6.29 -11.42 1.30
N THR A 40 -7.59 -11.29 1.48
CA THR A 40 -8.46 -10.60 0.52
C THR A 40 -8.90 -9.26 1.09
N VAL A 41 -8.63 -8.18 0.36
CA VAL A 41 -9.20 -6.87 0.64
C VAL A 41 -10.64 -6.87 0.13
N ASP A 42 -11.61 -6.76 1.05
CA ASP A 42 -13.03 -6.97 0.80
C ASP A 42 -13.86 -5.79 1.33
N ARG A 43 -13.80 -4.68 0.60
CA ARG A 43 -14.55 -3.45 0.90
C ARG A 43 -15.16 -2.87 -0.39
N PRO A 44 -16.03 -3.62 -1.07
CA PRO A 44 -16.55 -3.24 -2.40
C PRO A 44 -17.31 -1.91 -2.39
N GLN A 45 -18.01 -1.56 -1.30
CA GLN A 45 -18.74 -0.30 -1.14
C GLN A 45 -17.83 0.95 -1.22
N ALA A 46 -16.54 0.80 -0.94
CA ALA A 46 -15.52 1.85 -1.08
C ALA A 46 -14.42 1.46 -2.08
N ARG A 47 -14.73 0.54 -2.99
CA ARG A 47 -13.79 0.05 -4.02
C ARG A 47 -12.46 -0.40 -3.45
N ASN A 48 -12.46 -1.07 -2.30
CA ASN A 48 -11.28 -1.56 -1.59
C ASN A 48 -10.31 -0.46 -1.07
N ALA A 49 -10.76 0.80 -0.95
CA ALA A 49 -9.94 1.85 -0.35
C ALA A 49 -9.58 1.51 1.11
N LEU A 50 -8.30 1.64 1.44
CA LEU A 50 -7.77 1.22 2.73
C LEU A 50 -8.03 2.25 3.83
N THR A 51 -8.71 1.82 4.88
CA THR A 51 -8.73 2.54 6.15
C THR A 51 -7.43 2.31 6.91
N GLN A 52 -7.20 3.10 7.96
CA GLN A 52 -6.08 2.86 8.88
C GLN A 52 -6.08 1.43 9.43
N ALA A 53 -7.23 0.96 9.92
CA ALA A 53 -7.36 -0.39 10.44
C ALA A 53 -7.00 -1.46 9.39
N MET A 54 -7.27 -1.20 8.12
CA MET A 54 -6.88 -2.12 7.04
C MET A 54 -5.37 -2.10 6.80
N TYR A 55 -4.69 -0.96 6.86
CA TYR A 55 -3.23 -0.93 6.81
C TYR A 55 -2.60 -1.74 7.95
N PHE A 56 -3.10 -1.57 9.18
CA PHE A 56 -2.69 -2.41 10.31
C PHE A 56 -3.00 -3.90 10.06
N GLY A 57 -4.19 -4.18 9.55
CA GLY A 57 -4.61 -5.55 9.27
C GLY A 57 -3.70 -6.27 8.27
N VAL A 58 -3.25 -5.59 7.21
CA VAL A 58 -2.25 -6.14 6.28
C VAL A 58 -0.95 -6.45 7.01
N ARG A 59 -0.47 -5.54 7.86
CA ARG A 59 0.72 -5.77 8.69
C ARG A 59 0.55 -6.99 9.60
N TYR A 60 -0.61 -7.12 10.25
CA TYR A 60 -0.90 -8.25 11.13
C TYR A 60 -0.98 -9.57 10.37
N ALA A 61 -1.56 -9.57 9.17
CA ALA A 61 -1.59 -10.76 8.31
C ALA A 61 -0.17 -11.27 8.00
N VAL A 62 0.74 -10.38 7.60
CA VAL A 62 2.14 -10.73 7.35
C VAL A 62 2.81 -11.30 8.60
N ARG A 63 2.70 -10.60 9.74
CA ARG A 63 3.29 -11.07 11.00
C ARG A 63 2.72 -12.41 11.47
N ARG A 64 1.44 -12.62 11.26
CA ARG A 64 0.78 -13.88 11.59
C ARG A 64 1.29 -15.03 10.73
N VAL A 65 1.41 -14.81 9.41
CA VAL A 65 2.01 -15.81 8.51
C VAL A 65 3.45 -16.11 8.90
N ASP A 66 4.25 -15.09 9.20
CA ASP A 66 5.64 -15.28 9.64
C ASP A 66 5.76 -16.14 10.90
N ALA A 67 4.83 -15.98 11.84
CA ALA A 67 4.83 -16.70 13.12
C ALA A 67 4.21 -18.11 13.07
N ASP A 68 3.37 -18.40 12.07
CA ASP A 68 2.64 -19.68 11.99
C ASP A 68 3.48 -20.77 11.31
N PRO A 69 3.87 -21.85 12.01
CA PRO A 69 4.72 -22.91 11.45
C PRO A 69 4.05 -23.73 10.33
N GLU A 70 2.72 -23.72 10.25
CA GLU A 70 1.97 -24.45 9.21
C GLU A 70 1.88 -23.65 7.89
N LEU A 71 2.17 -22.35 7.93
CA LEU A 71 2.09 -21.50 6.75
C LEU A 71 3.48 -21.24 6.15
N ALA A 72 3.59 -21.38 4.85
CA ALA A 72 4.82 -21.17 4.10
C ALA A 72 4.85 -19.87 3.30
N GLY A 73 3.71 -19.19 3.15
CA GLY A 73 3.63 -17.92 2.41
C GLY A 73 2.24 -17.29 2.43
N LEU A 74 2.16 -16.06 1.91
CA LEU A 74 0.95 -15.23 1.87
C LEU A 74 0.64 -14.81 0.43
N LEU A 75 -0.63 -14.95 0.02
CA LEU A 75 -1.16 -14.37 -1.19
C LEU A 75 -2.10 -13.22 -0.82
N ILE A 76 -1.93 -12.05 -1.46
CA ILE A 76 -2.76 -10.86 -1.25
C ILE A 76 -3.53 -10.53 -2.53
N THR A 77 -4.84 -10.31 -2.43
CA THR A 77 -5.67 -9.88 -3.57
C THR A 77 -6.79 -8.95 -3.11
N GLY A 78 -7.57 -8.41 -4.06
CA GLY A 78 -8.76 -7.62 -3.79
C GLY A 78 -10.02 -8.29 -4.34
N THR A 79 -11.20 -7.91 -3.84
CA THR A 79 -12.49 -8.35 -4.40
C THR A 79 -12.87 -7.53 -5.63
N GLY A 80 -13.58 -8.17 -6.57
CA GLY A 80 -14.10 -7.53 -7.78
C GLY A 80 -13.01 -7.12 -8.78
N ASP A 81 -13.15 -5.94 -9.36
CA ASP A 81 -12.29 -5.36 -10.39
C ASP A 81 -11.25 -4.37 -9.85
N VAL A 82 -11.07 -4.34 -8.53
CA VAL A 82 -10.16 -3.42 -7.84
C VAL A 82 -9.25 -4.20 -6.91
N PHE A 83 -7.95 -4.09 -7.10
CA PHE A 83 -7.00 -4.56 -6.10
C PHE A 83 -7.06 -3.65 -4.88
N ILE A 84 -6.38 -2.53 -4.92
CA ILE A 84 -6.38 -1.51 -3.87
C ILE A 84 -6.13 -0.13 -4.52
N PRO A 85 -7.08 0.82 -4.45
CA PRO A 85 -6.97 2.12 -5.13
C PRO A 85 -6.21 3.16 -4.30
N GLY A 86 -5.68 2.79 -3.14
CA GLY A 86 -5.04 3.68 -2.18
C GLY A 86 -5.78 3.80 -0.87
N GLY A 87 -5.42 4.80 -0.06
CA GLY A 87 -6.06 5.11 1.21
C GLY A 87 -7.47 5.70 1.05
N ASP A 88 -8.31 5.48 2.05
CA ASP A 88 -9.64 6.08 2.14
C ASP A 88 -9.54 7.57 2.47
N LEU A 89 -9.67 8.42 1.45
CA LEU A 89 -9.55 9.87 1.57
C LEU A 89 -10.68 10.50 2.39
N GLY A 90 -11.86 9.90 2.42
CA GLY A 90 -12.98 10.35 3.25
C GLY A 90 -12.67 10.27 4.74
N GLY A 91 -11.90 9.27 5.17
CA GLY A 91 -11.41 9.13 6.55
C GLY A 91 -10.22 10.05 6.86
N GLN A 92 -9.46 10.48 5.86
CA GLN A 92 -8.26 11.29 6.05
C GLN A 92 -8.55 12.78 6.31
N VAL A 93 -9.73 13.25 5.95
CA VAL A 93 -10.16 14.64 6.22
C VAL A 93 -10.68 14.81 7.65
N SER A 94 -10.88 13.71 8.39
CA SER A 94 -11.30 13.77 9.78
C SER A 94 -10.13 14.10 10.72
N ASP A 95 -10.39 14.84 11.79
CA ASP A 95 -9.42 15.17 12.86
C ASP A 95 -8.71 13.92 13.42
N LYS A 96 -9.36 12.75 13.32
CA LYS A 96 -8.80 11.47 13.75
C LYS A 96 -7.54 11.04 12.98
N TRP A 97 -7.36 11.46 11.73
CA TRP A 97 -6.12 11.22 10.99
C TRP A 97 -4.98 12.10 11.46
N ALA A 98 -5.26 13.36 11.81
CA ALA A 98 -4.27 14.26 12.37
C ALA A 98 -3.76 13.72 13.72
N ASP A 99 -4.67 13.27 14.58
CA ASP A 99 -4.33 12.65 15.87
C ASP A 99 -3.49 11.39 15.70
N PHE A 100 -3.85 10.54 14.73
CA PHE A 100 -3.12 9.33 14.43
C PHE A 100 -1.71 9.62 13.89
N ASN A 101 -1.56 10.55 12.94
CA ASN A 101 -0.25 10.91 12.38
C ASN A 101 0.66 11.60 13.41
N ALA A 102 0.07 12.23 14.43
CA ALA A 102 0.81 12.81 15.56
C ALA A 102 1.21 11.78 16.62
N ALA A 103 0.64 10.56 16.59
CA ALA A 103 0.95 9.54 17.59
C ALA A 103 2.38 8.99 17.39
N PRO A 104 3.15 8.82 18.47
CA PRO A 104 4.43 8.13 18.41
C PRO A 104 4.28 6.74 17.81
N GLY A 105 5.08 6.40 16.79
CA GLY A 105 5.02 5.11 16.11
C GLY A 105 3.97 5.02 14.99
N ALA A 106 3.30 6.11 14.62
CA ALA A 106 2.42 6.14 13.44
C ALA A 106 3.14 5.67 12.17
N PHE A 107 4.44 5.88 12.08
CA PHE A 107 5.31 5.39 11.00
C PHE A 107 5.40 3.87 10.92
N ASP A 108 5.25 3.18 12.06
CA ASP A 108 5.33 1.71 12.13
C ASP A 108 4.05 1.02 11.71
N VAL A 109 3.04 1.79 11.36
CA VAL A 109 1.70 1.28 11.02
C VAL A 109 1.61 0.76 9.61
N LEU A 110 2.28 1.46 8.69
CA LEU A 110 2.23 1.11 7.29
C LEU A 110 2.89 -0.25 7.05
N PRO A 111 2.28 -1.12 6.23
CA PRO A 111 2.71 -2.51 6.08
C PRO A 111 3.95 -2.69 5.20
N PHE A 112 4.46 -1.63 4.58
CA PHE A 112 5.43 -1.74 3.48
C PHE A 112 6.75 -2.37 3.92
N ASP A 113 7.30 -1.96 5.07
CA ASP A 113 8.53 -2.56 5.58
C ASP A 113 8.33 -4.00 6.03
N VAL A 114 7.18 -4.29 6.65
CA VAL A 114 6.87 -5.65 7.11
C VAL A 114 6.72 -6.60 5.94
N LEU A 115 6.13 -6.15 4.81
CA LEU A 115 6.05 -6.92 3.57
C LEU A 115 7.45 -7.26 3.04
N ARG A 116 8.34 -6.27 2.96
CA ARG A 116 9.71 -6.48 2.47
C ARG A 116 10.54 -7.35 3.41
N GLN A 117 10.36 -7.19 4.73
CA GLN A 117 11.12 -7.89 5.76
C GLN A 117 10.50 -9.23 6.18
N SER A 118 9.34 -9.60 5.65
CA SER A 118 8.72 -10.89 5.92
C SER A 118 9.70 -12.04 5.66
N VAL A 119 9.80 -12.97 6.61
CA VAL A 119 10.67 -14.15 6.47
C VAL A 119 10.08 -15.20 5.53
N LYS A 120 8.76 -15.10 5.27
CA LYS A 120 8.05 -15.96 4.33
C LYS A 120 7.67 -15.18 3.07
N PRO A 121 7.56 -15.82 1.92
CA PRO A 121 7.20 -15.14 0.69
C PRO A 121 5.79 -14.56 0.73
N VAL A 122 5.67 -13.35 0.15
CA VAL A 122 4.41 -12.66 -0.07
C VAL A 122 4.24 -12.42 -1.56
N VAL A 123 3.12 -12.86 -2.12
CA VAL A 123 2.76 -12.64 -3.53
C VAL A 123 1.50 -11.81 -3.61
N SER A 124 1.52 -10.72 -4.36
CA SER A 124 0.34 -9.93 -4.69
C SER A 124 -0.27 -10.41 -6.01
N ALA A 125 -1.55 -10.79 -5.97
CA ALA A 125 -2.36 -11.08 -7.16
C ALA A 125 -3.20 -9.83 -7.49
N VAL A 126 -2.68 -9.00 -8.39
CA VAL A 126 -3.24 -7.67 -8.72
C VAL A 126 -4.38 -7.83 -9.72
N ASN A 127 -5.62 -7.90 -9.22
CA ASN A 127 -6.81 -8.20 -10.01
C ASN A 127 -7.41 -7.01 -10.77
N GLY A 128 -6.96 -5.76 -10.48
CA GLY A 128 -7.54 -4.58 -11.11
C GLY A 128 -6.84 -3.29 -10.73
N ILE A 129 -7.60 -2.24 -10.43
CA ILE A 129 -7.05 -0.92 -10.08
C ILE A 129 -6.09 -1.03 -8.89
N CYS A 130 -4.85 -0.58 -9.09
CA CYS A 130 -3.75 -0.65 -8.14
C CYS A 130 -3.03 0.71 -8.09
N GLN A 131 -3.28 1.51 -7.05
CA GLN A 131 -2.74 2.88 -6.94
C GLN A 131 -2.43 3.21 -5.48
N GLY A 132 -1.65 4.28 -5.25
CA GLY A 132 -1.35 4.73 -3.90
C GLY A 132 -0.81 3.60 -3.02
N GLY A 133 -1.27 3.52 -1.79
CA GLY A 133 -0.84 2.45 -0.88
C GLY A 133 -1.00 1.02 -1.42
N GLY A 134 -1.92 0.80 -2.37
CA GLY A 134 -2.09 -0.50 -3.02
C GLY A 134 -0.93 -0.85 -3.96
N LEU A 135 -0.45 0.12 -4.73
CA LEU A 135 0.72 -0.08 -5.58
C LEU A 135 1.97 -0.29 -4.71
N LEU A 136 2.10 0.42 -3.60
CA LEU A 136 3.20 0.18 -2.65
C LEU A 136 3.14 -1.24 -2.05
N ILE A 137 1.95 -1.75 -1.69
CA ILE A 137 1.81 -3.14 -1.23
C ILE A 137 2.28 -4.11 -2.32
N ALA A 138 1.86 -3.93 -3.56
CA ALA A 138 2.30 -4.77 -4.68
C ALA A 138 3.81 -4.70 -4.92
N MET A 139 4.41 -3.50 -4.88
CA MET A 139 5.85 -3.30 -5.07
C MET A 139 6.71 -3.80 -3.90
N CYS A 140 6.16 -3.85 -2.69
CA CYS A 140 6.82 -4.35 -1.48
C CYS A 140 6.62 -5.87 -1.28
N SER A 141 5.76 -6.51 -2.06
CA SER A 141 5.65 -7.97 -2.11
C SER A 141 6.84 -8.58 -2.86
N ASP A 142 7.15 -9.84 -2.60
CA ASP A 142 8.25 -10.55 -3.28
C ASP A 142 7.99 -10.70 -4.78
N LEU A 143 6.73 -10.81 -5.16
CA LEU A 143 6.29 -10.86 -6.54
C LEU A 143 4.87 -10.30 -6.67
N ALA A 144 4.61 -9.57 -7.75
CA ALA A 144 3.27 -9.21 -8.18
C ALA A 144 2.93 -9.94 -9.49
N VAL A 145 1.91 -10.79 -9.45
CA VAL A 145 1.25 -11.33 -10.64
C VAL A 145 0.05 -10.44 -10.94
N VAL A 146 -0.10 -10.01 -12.18
CA VAL A 146 -0.99 -8.92 -12.56
C VAL A 146 -1.98 -9.39 -13.61
N SER A 147 -3.26 -9.08 -13.41
CA SER A 147 -4.28 -9.24 -14.45
C SER A 147 -4.04 -8.29 -15.62
N GLU A 148 -4.28 -8.73 -16.84
CA GLU A 148 -4.27 -7.88 -18.04
C GLU A 148 -5.20 -6.65 -17.94
N ARG A 149 -6.23 -6.73 -17.06
CA ARG A 149 -7.19 -5.65 -16.80
C ARG A 149 -6.70 -4.62 -15.79
N ALA A 150 -5.57 -4.89 -15.13
CA ALA A 150 -5.07 -4.02 -14.09
C ALA A 150 -4.56 -2.68 -14.64
N THR A 151 -4.68 -1.66 -13.82
CA THR A 151 -4.13 -0.34 -14.09
C THR A 151 -3.40 0.19 -12.87
N PHE A 152 -2.34 0.94 -13.10
CA PHE A 152 -1.50 1.52 -12.07
C PHE A 152 -1.49 3.04 -12.14
N ARG A 153 -1.29 3.70 -11.01
CA ARG A 153 -1.19 5.16 -10.92
C ARG A 153 -0.47 5.56 -9.65
N VAL A 154 0.26 6.66 -9.70
CA VAL A 154 0.81 7.37 -8.53
C VAL A 154 0.13 8.75 -8.45
N PRO A 155 -1.02 8.87 -7.77
CA PRO A 155 -1.82 10.09 -7.80
C PRO A 155 -1.43 11.11 -6.70
N GLU A 156 -0.40 10.83 -5.93
CA GLU A 156 -0.03 11.55 -4.71
C GLU A 156 0.24 13.03 -4.96
N LEU A 157 1.02 13.37 -6.00
CA LEU A 157 1.31 14.77 -6.34
C LEU A 157 0.06 15.54 -6.77
N LEU A 158 -0.92 14.87 -7.37
CA LEU A 158 -2.21 15.49 -7.70
C LEU A 158 -3.03 15.85 -6.45
N ARG A 159 -2.62 15.35 -5.30
CA ARG A 159 -3.24 15.60 -3.99
C ARG A 159 -2.33 16.37 -3.02
N GLY A 160 -1.22 16.93 -3.52
CA GLY A 160 -0.26 17.68 -2.71
C GLY A 160 0.56 16.80 -1.75
N ILE A 161 0.59 15.48 -1.97
CA ILE A 161 1.34 14.55 -1.12
C ILE A 161 2.73 14.33 -1.72
N SER A 162 3.77 14.58 -0.93
CA SER A 162 5.16 14.28 -1.30
C SER A 162 5.51 12.86 -0.89
N ASP A 163 5.08 11.86 -1.66
CA ASP A 163 5.41 10.47 -1.37
C ASP A 163 6.82 10.12 -1.83
N THR A 164 7.77 10.35 -0.94
CA THR A 164 9.20 10.06 -1.15
C THR A 164 9.50 8.57 -1.25
N TYR A 165 8.62 7.73 -0.71
CA TYR A 165 8.73 6.28 -0.81
C TYR A 165 8.63 5.82 -2.27
N TYR A 166 7.65 6.35 -3.01
CA TYR A 166 7.53 6.11 -4.44
C TYR A 166 8.75 6.56 -5.23
N ALA A 167 9.23 7.77 -4.96
CA ALA A 167 10.38 8.32 -5.69
C ALA A 167 11.60 7.40 -5.59
N GLN A 168 11.84 6.83 -4.42
CA GLN A 168 12.98 5.94 -4.20
C GLN A 168 12.79 4.55 -4.81
N LEU A 169 11.62 3.95 -4.70
CA LEU A 169 11.32 2.63 -5.25
C LEU A 169 11.25 2.65 -6.77
N LEU A 170 10.49 3.56 -7.35
CA LEU A 170 10.26 3.61 -8.78
C LEU A 170 11.52 3.89 -9.58
N VAL A 171 12.39 4.80 -9.11
CA VAL A 171 13.66 5.08 -9.80
C VAL A 171 14.48 3.81 -9.97
N ARG A 172 14.43 2.90 -9.03
CA ARG A 172 15.17 1.63 -9.09
C ARG A 172 14.50 0.58 -9.96
N LEU A 173 13.18 0.58 -10.02
CA LEU A 173 12.41 -0.39 -10.81
C LEU A 173 12.33 0.00 -12.28
N ILE A 174 11.97 1.26 -12.57
CA ILE A 174 11.65 1.72 -13.93
C ILE A 174 12.55 2.85 -14.45
N GLY A 175 13.54 3.24 -13.65
CA GLY A 175 14.48 4.31 -13.97
C GLY A 175 13.90 5.73 -13.80
N PRO A 176 14.76 6.77 -13.78
CA PRO A 176 14.35 8.12 -13.40
C PRO A 176 13.41 8.79 -14.41
N VAL A 177 13.50 8.47 -15.70
CA VAL A 177 12.69 9.10 -16.74
C VAL A 177 11.23 8.65 -16.62
N ARG A 178 10.99 7.33 -16.57
CA ARG A 178 9.66 6.75 -16.41
C ARG A 178 9.04 7.09 -15.06
N THR A 179 9.86 7.16 -14.01
CA THR A 179 9.43 7.61 -12.68
C THR A 179 8.89 9.04 -12.72
N ARG A 180 9.61 9.97 -13.35
CA ARG A 180 9.13 11.36 -13.51
C ARG A 180 7.85 11.44 -14.32
N ASP A 181 7.75 10.71 -15.43
CA ASP A 181 6.52 10.66 -16.21
C ASP A 181 5.34 10.19 -15.35
N LEU A 182 5.47 9.05 -14.67
CA LEU A 182 4.39 8.49 -13.87
C LEU A 182 3.99 9.38 -12.69
N MET A 183 4.97 9.91 -11.94
CA MET A 183 4.71 10.69 -10.73
C MET A 183 4.24 12.11 -11.04
N PHE A 184 4.89 12.82 -11.99
CA PHE A 184 4.60 14.24 -12.23
C PHE A 184 3.33 14.44 -13.04
N THR A 185 3.01 13.50 -13.95
CA THR A 185 1.76 13.55 -14.70
C THR A 185 0.59 12.92 -13.94
N GLY A 186 0.87 12.01 -13.01
CA GLY A 186 -0.16 11.21 -12.35
C GLY A 186 -1.03 10.43 -13.33
N ARG A 187 -0.52 10.12 -14.53
CA ARG A 187 -1.27 9.35 -15.54
C ARG A 187 -1.50 7.90 -15.09
N ARG A 188 -2.40 7.25 -15.77
CA ARG A 188 -2.59 5.80 -15.61
C ARG A 188 -1.62 5.05 -16.49
N LEU A 189 -1.15 3.93 -15.97
CA LEU A 189 -0.32 2.94 -16.66
C LEU A 189 -1.14 1.67 -16.81
N THR A 190 -1.18 1.10 -18.00
CA THR A 190 -1.83 -0.19 -18.25
C THR A 190 -0.94 -1.34 -17.76
N ALA A 191 -1.52 -2.55 -17.63
CA ALA A 191 -0.75 -3.75 -17.30
C ALA A 191 0.36 -4.03 -18.31
N ALA A 192 0.08 -3.84 -19.60
CA ALA A 192 1.06 -4.03 -20.68
C ALA A 192 2.23 -3.04 -20.58
N GLU A 193 1.94 -1.74 -20.37
CA GLU A 193 2.99 -0.74 -20.15
C GLU A 193 3.80 -1.02 -18.88
N ALA A 194 3.13 -1.48 -17.79
CA ALA A 194 3.80 -1.83 -16.55
C ALA A 194 4.79 -2.99 -16.74
N LEU A 195 4.43 -3.98 -17.55
CA LEU A 195 5.32 -5.07 -17.95
C LEU A 195 6.50 -4.58 -18.82
N GLU A 196 6.22 -3.78 -19.84
CA GLU A 196 7.24 -3.19 -20.71
C GLU A 196 8.24 -2.32 -19.92
N TRP A 197 7.75 -1.60 -18.91
CA TRP A 197 8.59 -0.73 -18.07
C TRP A 197 9.38 -1.48 -17.02
N GLY A 198 9.08 -2.74 -16.76
CA GLY A 198 9.68 -3.54 -15.71
C GLY A 198 9.14 -3.22 -14.32
N LEU A 199 7.99 -2.55 -14.23
CA LEU A 199 7.30 -2.32 -12.96
C LEU A 199 6.74 -3.62 -12.39
N VAL A 200 6.30 -4.53 -13.28
CA VAL A 200 5.82 -5.87 -12.96
C VAL A 200 6.48 -6.89 -13.87
N SER A 201 6.57 -8.14 -13.43
CA SER A 201 7.27 -9.20 -14.18
C SER A 201 6.33 -10.20 -14.87
N ARG A 202 5.04 -10.23 -14.49
CA ARG A 202 4.06 -11.18 -15.02
C ARG A 202 2.70 -10.51 -15.20
N VAL A 203 2.18 -10.57 -16.42
CA VAL A 203 0.79 -10.19 -16.75
C VAL A 203 0.11 -11.41 -17.36
N VAL A 204 -1.09 -11.72 -16.88
CA VAL A 204 -1.85 -12.93 -17.25
C VAL A 204 -3.31 -12.59 -17.54
N PRO A 205 -4.06 -13.44 -18.27
CA PRO A 205 -5.50 -13.35 -18.36
C PRO A 205 -6.14 -13.28 -16.98
N HIS A 206 -7.22 -12.52 -16.83
CA HIS A 206 -7.82 -12.24 -15.51
C HIS A 206 -8.26 -13.50 -14.76
N ASP A 207 -8.80 -14.47 -15.47
CA ASP A 207 -9.29 -15.74 -14.95
C ASP A 207 -8.16 -16.70 -14.52
N GLU A 208 -6.93 -16.49 -15.01
CA GLU A 208 -5.76 -17.25 -14.61
C GLU A 208 -4.99 -16.63 -13.44
N LEU A 209 -5.37 -15.43 -12.99
CA LEU A 209 -4.60 -14.63 -12.03
C LEU A 209 -4.28 -15.38 -10.73
N ILE A 210 -5.30 -15.86 -10.03
CA ILE A 210 -5.12 -16.52 -8.72
C ILE A 210 -4.33 -17.82 -8.86
N LYS A 211 -4.62 -18.59 -9.91
CA LYS A 211 -3.88 -19.81 -10.21
C LYS A 211 -2.39 -19.51 -10.41
N THR A 212 -2.07 -18.59 -11.30
CA THR A 212 -0.67 -18.23 -11.59
C THR A 212 0.05 -17.62 -10.38
N ALA A 213 -0.64 -16.80 -9.58
CA ALA A 213 -0.07 -16.25 -8.34
C ALA A 213 0.22 -17.34 -7.31
N THR A 214 -0.67 -18.32 -7.19
CA THR A 214 -0.46 -19.48 -6.31
C THR A 214 0.71 -20.36 -6.79
N GLU A 215 0.79 -20.62 -8.09
CA GLU A 215 1.92 -21.36 -8.69
C GLU A 215 3.26 -20.63 -8.46
N ALA A 216 3.26 -19.30 -8.59
CA ALA A 216 4.43 -18.48 -8.29
C ALA A 216 4.84 -18.61 -6.81
N LEU A 217 3.88 -18.56 -5.89
CA LEU A 217 4.12 -18.74 -4.47
C LEU A 217 4.71 -20.15 -4.17
N ILE A 218 4.17 -21.19 -4.81
CA ILE A 218 4.70 -22.56 -4.72
C ILE A 218 6.16 -22.59 -5.20
N GLN A 219 6.47 -21.99 -6.34
CA GLN A 219 7.85 -21.95 -6.88
C GLN A 219 8.81 -21.25 -5.91
N ILE A 220 8.40 -20.13 -5.30
CA ILE A 220 9.23 -19.41 -4.34
C ILE A 220 9.47 -20.26 -3.09
N VAL A 221 8.45 -20.95 -2.59
CA VAL A 221 8.56 -21.78 -1.37
C VAL A 221 9.47 -23.00 -1.57
N GLN A 222 9.63 -23.48 -2.78
CA GLN A 222 10.60 -24.57 -3.10
C GLN A 222 12.06 -24.12 -2.98
N THR A 223 12.36 -22.82 -2.89
CA THR A 223 13.73 -22.34 -2.63
C THR A 223 14.09 -22.47 -1.15
N ALA A 224 15.37 -22.61 -0.84
CA ALA A 224 15.85 -22.74 0.54
C ALA A 224 15.50 -21.50 1.38
N PRO A 225 14.80 -21.64 2.52
CA PRO A 225 14.22 -20.53 3.24
C PRO A 225 15.26 -19.54 3.81
N GLU A 226 16.40 -20.02 4.31
CA GLU A 226 17.45 -19.15 4.83
C GLU A 226 18.16 -18.38 3.72
N ALA A 227 18.53 -19.07 2.64
CA ALA A 227 19.14 -18.43 1.47
C ALA A 227 18.21 -17.38 0.86
N ARG A 228 16.90 -17.70 0.74
CA ARG A 228 15.90 -16.74 0.27
C ARG A 228 15.82 -15.49 1.16
N ARG A 229 15.79 -15.67 2.48
CA ARG A 229 15.78 -14.56 3.44
C ARG A 229 17.02 -13.67 3.31
N ASP A 230 18.20 -14.27 3.12
CA ASP A 230 19.42 -13.50 2.92
C ASP A 230 19.38 -12.70 1.62
N ILE A 231 18.88 -13.28 0.53
CA ILE A 231 18.71 -12.57 -0.75
C ILE A 231 17.68 -11.45 -0.61
N LYS A 232 16.52 -11.68 0.05
CA LYS A 232 15.54 -10.61 0.33
C LYS A 232 16.21 -9.44 1.05
N ARG A 233 16.98 -9.70 2.10
CA ARG A 233 17.68 -8.66 2.86
C ARG A 233 18.64 -7.85 1.98
N VAL A 234 19.38 -8.49 1.07
CA VAL A 234 20.27 -7.80 0.14
C VAL A 234 19.49 -6.95 -0.85
N LEU A 235 18.41 -7.49 -1.42
CA LEU A 235 17.54 -6.74 -2.33
C LEU A 235 16.90 -5.52 -1.63
N ASP A 236 16.50 -5.66 -0.36
CA ASP A 236 15.96 -4.55 0.43
C ASP A 236 16.96 -3.41 0.66
N GLN A 237 18.25 -3.71 0.78
CA GLN A 237 19.30 -2.69 0.90
C GLN A 237 19.35 -1.77 -0.33
N TYR A 238 18.96 -2.26 -1.49
CA TYR A 238 18.82 -1.47 -2.70
C TYR A 238 17.75 -0.37 -2.60
N VAL A 239 16.76 -0.55 -1.74
CA VAL A 239 15.72 0.46 -1.52
C VAL A 239 16.24 1.67 -0.75
N GLY A 240 17.27 1.50 0.10
CA GLY A 240 17.92 2.57 0.87
C GLY A 240 17.07 3.10 2.01
N LEU A 241 17.57 4.15 2.65
CA LEU A 241 16.84 4.89 3.67
C LEU A 241 15.72 5.71 3.02
N GLN A 242 14.54 5.67 3.61
CA GLN A 242 13.39 6.40 3.14
C GLN A 242 13.18 7.66 3.96
N ASP A 243 12.95 8.78 3.29
CA ASP A 243 12.58 10.04 3.93
C ASP A 243 11.09 10.03 4.30
N ARG A 244 10.78 9.29 5.38
CA ARG A 244 9.42 9.22 5.91
C ARG A 244 8.96 10.54 6.51
N ILE A 245 9.90 11.34 7.03
CA ILE A 245 9.60 12.64 7.63
C ILE A 245 8.98 13.54 6.57
N ALA A 246 9.61 13.68 5.41
CA ALA A 246 9.07 14.50 4.32
C ALA A 246 7.68 14.04 3.85
N PHE A 247 7.43 12.73 3.81
CA PHE A 247 6.11 12.19 3.49
C PHE A 247 5.05 12.63 4.51
N PHE A 248 5.28 12.37 5.81
CA PHE A 248 4.30 12.72 6.85
C PHE A 248 4.13 14.22 7.03
N ASP A 249 5.20 14.99 6.92
CA ASP A 249 5.13 16.45 6.92
C ASP A 249 4.26 16.96 5.77
N SER A 250 4.34 16.32 4.59
CA SER A 250 3.51 16.71 3.46
C SER A 250 2.01 16.53 3.72
N LEU A 251 1.61 15.50 4.49
CA LEU A 251 0.21 15.26 4.86
C LEU A 251 -0.37 16.35 5.76
N GLN A 252 0.48 17.11 6.47
CA GLN A 252 0.06 18.22 7.34
C GLN A 252 -0.03 19.55 6.59
N ARG A 253 0.46 19.64 5.35
CA ARG A 253 0.50 20.90 4.57
C ARG A 253 -0.88 21.30 4.09
N PRO A 254 -1.11 22.62 3.92
CA PRO A 254 -2.34 23.14 3.29
C PRO A 254 -2.62 22.53 1.92
N GLU A 255 -1.58 22.26 1.12
CA GLU A 255 -1.69 21.64 -0.20
C GLU A 255 -2.36 20.25 -0.14
N SER A 256 -2.01 19.41 0.82
CA SER A 256 -2.65 18.10 0.97
C SER A 256 -4.12 18.23 1.36
N ARG A 257 -4.46 19.17 2.27
CA ARG A 257 -5.85 19.45 2.64
C ARG A 257 -6.66 19.91 1.45
N GLU A 258 -6.12 20.86 0.68
CA GLU A 258 -6.74 21.35 -0.56
C GLU A 258 -6.89 20.23 -1.59
N GLY A 259 -5.85 19.42 -1.80
CA GLY A 259 -5.87 18.31 -2.75
C GLY A 259 -6.93 17.24 -2.40
N PHE A 260 -7.12 16.94 -1.12
CA PHE A 260 -8.19 16.05 -0.66
C PHE A 260 -9.57 16.67 -0.84
N ALA A 261 -9.74 17.94 -0.46
CA ALA A 261 -11.02 18.65 -0.63
C ALA A 261 -11.41 18.72 -2.12
N ALA A 262 -10.49 19.12 -2.99
CA ALA A 262 -10.69 19.18 -4.42
C ALA A 262 -11.07 17.82 -5.03
N PHE A 263 -10.44 16.75 -4.57
CA PHE A 263 -10.78 15.39 -5.02
C PHE A 263 -12.21 14.99 -4.62
N ILE A 264 -12.59 15.23 -3.36
CA ILE A 264 -13.93 14.92 -2.84
C ILE A 264 -15.00 15.75 -3.56
N GLU A 265 -14.73 17.04 -3.74
CA GLU A 265 -15.61 18.01 -4.41
C GLU A 265 -15.60 17.89 -5.94
N LYS A 266 -14.77 17.00 -6.49
CA LYS A 266 -14.60 16.77 -7.95
C LYS A 266 -14.26 18.04 -8.73
N ARG A 267 -13.44 18.90 -8.17
CA ARG A 267 -12.92 20.11 -8.80
C ARG A 267 -11.41 20.08 -8.97
N SER A 268 -10.88 21.02 -9.75
CA SER A 268 -9.44 21.26 -9.79
C SER A 268 -8.96 21.91 -8.49
N PRO A 269 -7.78 21.49 -7.93
CA PRO A 269 -7.18 22.17 -6.79
C PRO A 269 -6.84 23.65 -7.08
N SER A 270 -6.80 24.46 -6.04
CA SER A 270 -6.58 25.92 -6.14
C SER A 270 -5.24 26.33 -6.75
N TRP A 271 -4.21 25.47 -6.64
CA TRP A 271 -2.91 25.71 -7.28
C TRP A 271 -2.89 25.51 -8.79
N VAL A 272 -3.92 24.90 -9.36
CA VAL A 272 -4.04 24.80 -10.81
C VAL A 272 -4.42 26.17 -11.36
N PRO A 273 -3.63 26.75 -12.31
CA PRO A 273 -3.98 28.02 -12.94
C PRO A 273 -5.41 27.98 -13.51
N GLU A 274 -6.15 29.08 -13.34
CA GLU A 274 -7.56 29.15 -13.72
C GLU A 274 -7.83 28.72 -15.15
N ALA A 275 -6.98 29.14 -16.08
CA ALA A 275 -7.07 28.78 -17.50
C ALA A 275 -6.88 27.27 -17.79
N LEU A 276 -6.37 26.51 -16.83
CA LEU A 276 -6.13 25.07 -16.95
C LEU A 276 -7.07 24.22 -16.08
N ARG A 277 -7.95 24.88 -15.32
CA ARG A 277 -8.93 24.16 -14.49
C ARG A 277 -9.94 23.47 -15.38
N ARG A 278 -10.19 22.21 -15.06
CA ARG A 278 -11.22 21.41 -15.74
C ARG A 278 -12.45 21.34 -14.85
N ASP A 279 -13.61 21.60 -15.41
CA ASP A 279 -14.88 21.38 -14.73
C ASP A 279 -15.10 19.87 -14.55
N GLY A 280 -15.08 19.43 -13.31
CA GLY A 280 -15.78 18.22 -12.85
C GLY A 280 -15.19 16.84 -13.14
N ARG A 281 -13.93 16.65 -13.63
CA ARG A 281 -13.29 15.31 -13.71
C ARG A 281 -11.76 15.39 -13.63
N ALA A 282 -11.20 14.93 -12.52
CA ALA A 282 -9.79 14.54 -12.42
C ALA A 282 -9.65 13.03 -12.56
#